data_9c766f842b3413d1f672d8ada7877955
#
_entry.id   9c766f842b3413d1f672d8ada7877955
#
_cell.length_a   1.000
_cell.length_b   1.000
_cell.length_c   1.000
_cell.angle_alpha   90.00
_cell.angle_beta   90.00
_cell.angle_gamma   90.00
#
_symmetry.space_group_name_H-M   'P 1'
#
loop_
_entity.id
_entity.type
_entity.pdbx_description
1 polymer ?
#
loop_
_entity_poly.entity_id
_entity_poly.type
_entity_poly.pdbx_seq_one_letter_code
_entity_poly.pdbx_strand_id
1 'polypeptide(L)'
;DDFDKYLAAARKNWNGHLSRIEIECDNHDEKVKFYTALYHSMLAPTIYADVDGSYYGPDKQIHKADGWTNYSTFSLWDTYRASHPLYTYIEPARVNDMVKSFLAFYEQNGRLPVWNFYGSETDMMIGYHSVPVIADACLKGIGDFDAKKALEACVATANMDDYRGIGLYKKHGYAPYNVTDSYNAENWSLSKTLEYAYDDYCIARMAEKLGERQVADEFYRRSQNYKNVYNPQTSFMQPRDDRGAFIDGFSPDDYTPHICESNGWQYFWSVQQDIDGLMALTGGKERFAQKLDCMFTYRPADDEELPIFSTGMIGQYAHGNEPSHHVIYLFNAIGHENRTQEYVAKVMNELYKNEPAGLCGNEDCGQMSAWYVFSAMGFYPVNPVSGKYEIGTPLFPEMQLHLANGKTFTVLAPKVNKENIYIQSIKIDGKTYDKTYLTHEQIMSGATVEFEMSNTCLLYTSPS
;
A
#
# COMPACT_ATOMS: atom_id res chain seq x y z
N ASP A 1 -4.09 11.28 -42.77
CA ASP A 1 -3.95 11.11 -41.30
C ASP A 1 -3.12 12.26 -40.81
N ASP A 2 -3.75 13.07 -39.96
CA ASP A 2 -3.19 14.33 -39.47
C ASP A 2 -2.66 14.09 -38.03
N PHE A 3 -1.34 14.19 -37.87
CA PHE A 3 -0.67 14.01 -36.58
C PHE A 3 -1.27 14.90 -35.49
N ASP A 4 -1.64 16.12 -35.81
CA ASP A 4 -2.21 17.09 -34.86
C ASP A 4 -3.54 16.61 -34.27
N LYS A 5 -4.33 15.83 -35.04
CA LYS A 5 -5.57 15.22 -34.53
C LYS A 5 -5.29 14.14 -33.46
N TYR A 6 -4.28 13.31 -33.73
CA TYR A 6 -3.88 12.27 -32.73
C TYR A 6 -3.30 12.93 -31.48
N LEU A 7 -2.46 13.95 -31.65
CA LEU A 7 -1.91 14.72 -30.54
C LEU A 7 -3.02 15.38 -29.70
N ALA A 8 -3.98 16.03 -30.37
CA ALA A 8 -5.11 16.66 -29.69
C ALA A 8 -5.99 15.64 -28.95
N ALA A 9 -6.23 14.46 -29.56
CA ALA A 9 -6.98 13.37 -28.94
C ALA A 9 -6.25 12.80 -27.71
N ALA A 10 -4.94 12.57 -27.80
CA ALA A 10 -4.13 12.09 -26.69
C ALA A 10 -4.11 13.11 -25.53
N ARG A 11 -3.90 14.40 -25.83
CA ARG A 11 -3.97 15.47 -24.81
C ARG A 11 -5.34 15.55 -24.13
N LYS A 12 -6.42 15.47 -24.92
CA LYS A 12 -7.79 15.48 -24.37
C LYS A 12 -8.02 14.28 -23.45
N ASN A 13 -7.55 13.09 -23.86
CA ASN A 13 -7.70 11.86 -23.05
C ASN A 13 -6.95 11.99 -21.72
N TRP A 14 -5.66 12.32 -21.75
CA TRP A 14 -4.86 12.50 -20.54
C TRP A 14 -5.38 13.63 -19.64
N ASN A 15 -5.81 14.75 -20.19
CA ASN A 15 -6.43 15.80 -19.40
C ASN A 15 -7.70 15.32 -18.68
N GLY A 16 -8.48 14.42 -19.30
CA GLY A 16 -9.65 13.81 -18.66
C GLY A 16 -9.30 12.95 -17.45
N HIS A 17 -8.16 12.28 -17.48
CA HIS A 17 -7.66 11.49 -16.33
C HIS A 17 -7.01 12.37 -15.27
N LEU A 18 -6.14 13.31 -15.68
CA LEU A 18 -5.41 14.18 -14.75
C LEU A 18 -6.33 15.18 -14.04
N SER A 19 -7.42 15.62 -14.66
CA SER A 19 -8.42 16.49 -14.03
C SER A 19 -9.33 15.77 -13.00
N ARG A 20 -9.11 14.49 -12.73
CA ARG A 20 -9.74 13.80 -11.59
C ARG A 20 -9.33 14.41 -10.25
N ILE A 21 -8.13 14.97 -10.17
CA ILE A 21 -7.68 15.73 -9.01
C ILE A 21 -7.20 17.10 -9.48
N GLU A 22 -7.83 18.14 -8.97
CA GLU A 22 -7.44 19.52 -9.21
C GLU A 22 -6.79 20.10 -7.96
N ILE A 23 -5.73 20.88 -8.12
CA ILE A 23 -5.00 21.54 -7.04
C ILE A 23 -4.92 23.04 -7.29
N GLU A 24 -5.06 23.83 -6.22
CA GLU A 24 -4.67 25.22 -6.20
C GLU A 24 -3.21 25.35 -5.76
N CYS A 25 -2.36 25.89 -6.61
CA CYS A 25 -0.94 26.04 -6.33
C CYS A 25 -0.30 27.11 -7.21
N ASP A 26 0.34 28.10 -6.57
CA ASP A 26 1.09 29.16 -7.28
C ASP A 26 2.52 28.70 -7.63
N ASN A 27 3.06 27.71 -6.94
CA ASN A 27 4.40 27.18 -7.18
C ASN A 27 4.39 26.22 -8.38
N HIS A 28 5.04 26.61 -9.46
CA HIS A 28 5.12 25.82 -10.69
C HIS A 28 5.76 24.45 -10.47
N ASP A 29 6.86 24.38 -9.71
CA ASP A 29 7.58 23.10 -9.50
C ASP A 29 6.74 22.12 -8.68
N GLU A 30 6.01 22.60 -7.65
CA GLU A 30 5.10 21.75 -6.88
C GLU A 30 3.94 21.24 -7.75
N LYS A 31 3.40 22.10 -8.63
CA LYS A 31 2.37 21.69 -9.60
C LYS A 31 2.89 20.63 -10.57
N VAL A 32 4.11 20.79 -11.08
CA VAL A 32 4.75 19.80 -11.98
C VAL A 32 4.95 18.49 -11.25
N LYS A 33 5.49 18.48 -10.04
CA LYS A 33 5.67 17.26 -9.23
C LYS A 33 4.34 16.51 -9.04
N PHE A 34 3.29 17.23 -8.66
CA PHE A 34 1.99 16.63 -8.39
C PHE A 34 1.39 15.95 -9.63
N TYR A 35 1.30 16.69 -10.74
CA TYR A 35 0.70 16.11 -11.95
C TYR A 35 1.59 15.08 -12.64
N THR A 36 2.92 15.15 -12.47
CA THR A 36 3.83 14.09 -12.87
C THR A 36 3.61 12.82 -12.06
N ALA A 37 3.47 12.95 -10.74
CA ALA A 37 3.14 11.81 -9.88
C ALA A 37 1.78 11.20 -10.24
N LEU A 38 0.75 12.02 -10.44
CA LEU A 38 -0.56 11.53 -10.87
C LEU A 38 -0.50 10.82 -12.23
N TYR A 39 0.30 11.34 -13.18
CA TYR A 39 0.54 10.70 -14.48
C TYR A 39 1.28 9.37 -14.31
N HIS A 40 2.38 9.34 -13.56
CA HIS A 40 3.17 8.13 -13.33
C HIS A 40 2.36 7.03 -12.64
N SER A 41 1.46 7.38 -11.70
CA SER A 41 0.58 6.42 -11.03
C SER A 41 -0.35 5.67 -11.99
N MET A 42 -0.54 6.17 -13.22
CA MET A 42 -1.44 5.59 -14.23
C MET A 42 -0.71 4.98 -15.46
N LEU A 43 0.63 4.89 -15.44
CA LEU A 43 1.40 4.28 -16.54
C LEU A 43 1.34 2.75 -16.50
N ALA A 44 1.26 2.17 -15.31
CA ALA A 44 1.01 0.76 -15.08
C ALA A 44 -0.18 0.64 -14.09
N PRO A 45 -0.96 -0.45 -14.14
CA PRO A 45 -0.89 -1.56 -15.09
C PRO A 45 -1.23 -1.16 -16.52
N THR A 46 -0.74 -1.94 -17.48
CA THR A 46 -0.90 -1.66 -18.92
C THR A 46 -2.05 -2.45 -19.53
N ILE A 47 -2.73 -1.87 -20.50
CA ILE A 47 -3.71 -2.61 -21.32
C ILE A 47 -2.96 -3.70 -22.07
N TYR A 48 -3.40 -4.94 -21.89
CA TYR A 48 -2.84 -6.13 -22.53
C TYR A 48 -3.92 -6.88 -23.30
N ALA A 49 -4.39 -6.26 -24.35
CA ALA A 49 -5.36 -6.82 -25.28
C ALA A 49 -5.29 -6.06 -26.61
N ASP A 50 -5.61 -6.75 -27.69
CA ASP A 50 -5.85 -6.13 -28.98
C ASP A 50 -7.17 -5.34 -29.00
N VAL A 51 -7.40 -4.54 -30.05
CA VAL A 51 -8.58 -3.69 -30.18
C VAL A 51 -9.91 -4.46 -30.22
N ASP A 52 -9.87 -5.74 -30.57
CA ASP A 52 -11.04 -6.64 -30.56
C ASP A 52 -11.23 -7.36 -29.22
N GLY A 53 -10.38 -7.08 -28.22
CA GLY A 53 -10.36 -7.68 -26.90
C GLY A 53 -9.57 -8.99 -26.80
N SER A 54 -8.92 -9.44 -27.87
CA SER A 54 -8.10 -10.66 -27.86
C SER A 54 -6.80 -10.44 -27.09
N TYR A 55 -6.36 -11.44 -26.30
CA TYR A 55 -5.10 -11.41 -25.56
C TYR A 55 -4.51 -12.83 -25.42
N TYR A 56 -3.21 -12.92 -25.17
CA TYR A 56 -2.50 -14.17 -24.95
C TYR A 56 -2.40 -14.47 -23.46
N GLY A 57 -2.98 -15.59 -23.04
CA GLY A 57 -3.05 -15.97 -21.61
C GLY A 57 -1.81 -16.74 -21.12
N PRO A 58 -1.66 -16.92 -19.79
CA PRO A 58 -0.57 -17.68 -19.18
C PRO A 58 -0.60 -19.18 -19.55
N ASP A 59 -1.74 -19.71 -19.95
CA ASP A 59 -1.92 -21.06 -20.50
C ASP A 59 -1.45 -21.19 -21.97
N LYS A 60 -0.88 -20.13 -22.54
CA LYS A 60 -0.40 -20.03 -23.92
C LYS A 60 -1.52 -20.19 -24.96
N GLN A 61 -2.73 -19.79 -24.62
CA GLN A 61 -3.87 -19.74 -25.52
C GLN A 61 -4.30 -18.30 -25.77
N ILE A 62 -5.01 -18.09 -26.87
CA ILE A 62 -5.66 -16.81 -27.17
C ILE A 62 -7.03 -16.81 -26.50
N HIS A 63 -7.27 -15.80 -25.66
CA HIS A 63 -8.52 -15.53 -24.99
C HIS A 63 -9.14 -14.23 -25.49
N LYS A 64 -10.36 -13.95 -25.06
CA LYS A 64 -11.06 -12.71 -25.41
C LYS A 64 -11.71 -12.10 -24.17
N ALA A 65 -11.37 -10.86 -23.89
CA ALA A 65 -12.05 -10.03 -22.89
C ALA A 65 -13.29 -9.39 -23.56
N ASP A 66 -14.47 -9.92 -23.28
CA ASP A 66 -15.72 -9.44 -23.85
C ASP A 66 -16.44 -8.50 -22.87
N GLY A 67 -16.56 -7.24 -23.25
CA GLY A 67 -17.18 -6.20 -22.43
C GLY A 67 -16.31 -5.67 -21.25
N TRP A 68 -15.02 -6.02 -21.20
CA TRP A 68 -14.04 -5.51 -20.24
C TRP A 68 -12.65 -5.44 -20.88
N THR A 69 -11.70 -4.77 -20.22
CA THR A 69 -10.33 -4.61 -20.71
C THR A 69 -9.38 -5.48 -19.91
N ASN A 70 -8.58 -6.32 -20.59
CA ASN A 70 -7.55 -7.10 -19.92
C ASN A 70 -6.30 -6.26 -19.68
N TYR A 71 -5.75 -6.37 -18.48
CA TYR A 71 -4.54 -5.67 -18.02
C TYR A 71 -3.42 -6.65 -17.69
N SER A 72 -2.19 -6.14 -17.77
CA SER A 72 -0.95 -6.79 -17.35
C SER A 72 -0.01 -5.79 -16.67
N THR A 73 1.17 -6.23 -16.30
CA THR A 73 2.18 -5.39 -15.59
C THR A 73 1.68 -5.00 -14.20
N PHE A 74 1.44 -6.04 -13.39
CA PHE A 74 0.97 -5.88 -12.03
C PHE A 74 2.10 -6.17 -11.03
N SER A 75 2.69 -5.13 -10.45
CA SER A 75 3.66 -5.20 -9.35
C SER A 75 2.90 -5.14 -8.02
N LEU A 76 2.24 -6.24 -7.66
CA LEU A 76 1.20 -6.21 -6.62
C LEU A 76 1.74 -6.04 -5.20
N TRP A 77 2.96 -6.51 -4.91
CA TRP A 77 3.63 -6.26 -3.63
C TRP A 77 3.79 -4.76 -3.33
N ASP A 78 4.00 -3.98 -4.38
CA ASP A 78 4.15 -2.53 -4.30
C ASP A 78 2.78 -1.85 -4.29
N THR A 79 1.99 -2.10 -5.32
CA THR A 79 0.85 -1.26 -5.72
C THR A 79 -0.42 -1.47 -4.88
N TYR A 80 -0.54 -2.59 -4.14
CA TYR A 80 -1.70 -2.79 -3.26
C TYR A 80 -1.79 -1.72 -2.17
N ARG A 81 -0.66 -1.08 -1.82
CA ARG A 81 -0.51 -0.16 -0.68
C ARG A 81 -1.20 1.18 -0.94
N ALA A 82 -0.95 1.81 -2.09
CA ALA A 82 -1.53 3.10 -2.42
C ALA A 82 -2.05 3.21 -3.87
N SER A 83 -1.38 2.63 -4.88
CA SER A 83 -1.79 2.77 -6.29
C SER A 83 -3.20 2.23 -6.53
N HIS A 84 -3.47 0.98 -6.15
CA HIS A 84 -4.80 0.40 -6.30
C HIS A 84 -5.86 1.09 -5.44
N PRO A 85 -5.60 1.46 -4.17
CA PRO A 85 -6.50 2.32 -3.40
C PRO A 85 -6.79 3.66 -4.08
N LEU A 86 -5.81 4.31 -4.72
CA LEU A 86 -6.01 5.55 -5.46
C LEU A 86 -6.94 5.35 -6.66
N TYR A 87 -6.75 4.26 -7.43
CA TYR A 87 -7.61 3.95 -8.56
C TYR A 87 -9.07 3.76 -8.17
N THR A 88 -9.37 3.32 -6.96
CA THR A 88 -10.75 3.19 -6.48
C THR A 88 -11.50 4.52 -6.49
N TYR A 89 -10.81 5.65 -6.46
CA TYR A 89 -11.38 6.99 -6.54
C TYR A 89 -11.30 7.61 -7.93
N ILE A 90 -10.16 7.50 -8.59
CA ILE A 90 -9.92 8.19 -9.87
C ILE A 90 -10.33 7.36 -11.09
N GLU A 91 -10.25 6.02 -11.00
CA GLU A 91 -10.49 5.09 -12.12
C GLU A 91 -11.27 3.82 -11.71
N PRO A 92 -12.42 3.93 -11.00
CA PRO A 92 -13.12 2.75 -10.45
C PRO A 92 -13.57 1.74 -11.52
N ALA A 93 -13.88 2.18 -12.73
CA ALA A 93 -14.23 1.27 -13.82
C ALA A 93 -13.03 0.39 -14.23
N ARG A 94 -11.82 0.94 -14.21
CA ARG A 94 -10.59 0.19 -14.50
C ARG A 94 -10.25 -0.77 -13.37
N VAL A 95 -10.52 -0.43 -12.11
CA VAL A 95 -10.38 -1.37 -10.97
C VAL A 95 -11.20 -2.63 -11.18
N ASN A 96 -12.46 -2.49 -11.66
CA ASN A 96 -13.28 -3.64 -12.02
C ASN A 96 -12.63 -4.53 -13.08
N ASP A 97 -12.10 -3.93 -14.13
CA ASP A 97 -11.44 -4.66 -15.23
C ASP A 97 -10.11 -5.28 -14.78
N MET A 98 -9.36 -4.65 -13.88
CA MET A 98 -8.17 -5.23 -13.26
C MET A 98 -8.51 -6.48 -12.44
N VAL A 99 -9.58 -6.43 -11.62
CA VAL A 99 -10.06 -7.61 -10.88
C VAL A 99 -10.48 -8.72 -11.85
N LYS A 100 -11.22 -8.38 -12.91
CA LYS A 100 -11.56 -9.36 -13.97
C LYS A 100 -10.32 -9.96 -14.63
N SER A 101 -9.26 -9.17 -14.82
CA SER A 101 -7.96 -9.67 -15.32
C SER A 101 -7.34 -10.69 -14.38
N PHE A 102 -7.39 -10.44 -13.05
CA PHE A 102 -6.91 -11.40 -12.05
C PHE A 102 -7.72 -12.69 -12.05
N LEU A 103 -9.03 -12.62 -12.18
CA LEU A 103 -9.89 -13.80 -12.23
C LEU A 103 -9.69 -14.61 -13.50
N ALA A 104 -9.55 -13.96 -14.65
CA ALA A 104 -9.20 -14.63 -15.90
C ALA A 104 -7.82 -15.29 -15.81
N PHE A 105 -6.84 -14.61 -15.22
CA PHE A 105 -5.52 -15.18 -14.97
C PHE A 105 -5.59 -16.40 -14.04
N TYR A 106 -6.40 -16.33 -12.98
CA TYR A 106 -6.64 -17.48 -12.09
C TYR A 106 -7.20 -18.69 -12.83
N GLU A 107 -8.20 -18.49 -13.68
CA GLU A 107 -8.79 -19.57 -14.48
C GLU A 107 -7.78 -20.24 -15.43
N GLN A 108 -6.87 -19.45 -15.98
CA GLN A 108 -5.88 -19.89 -16.97
C GLN A 108 -4.59 -20.45 -16.36
N ASN A 109 -4.24 -20.00 -15.14
CA ASN A 109 -2.98 -20.33 -14.47
C ASN A 109 -3.15 -21.20 -13.20
N GLY A 110 -4.38 -21.35 -12.70
CA GLY A 110 -4.69 -22.10 -11.47
C GLY A 110 -4.43 -21.33 -10.17
N ARG A 111 -3.92 -20.10 -10.24
CA ARG A 111 -3.72 -19.20 -9.09
C ARG A 111 -3.85 -17.74 -9.49
N LEU A 112 -4.12 -16.88 -8.53
CA LEU A 112 -4.11 -15.43 -8.73
C LEU A 112 -2.68 -14.93 -9.04
N PRO A 113 -2.53 -13.81 -9.78
CA PRO A 113 -1.21 -13.29 -10.12
C PRO A 113 -0.49 -12.71 -8.89
N VAL A 114 0.84 -12.82 -8.90
CA VAL A 114 1.77 -12.14 -7.98
C VAL A 114 2.45 -10.98 -8.70
N TRP A 115 3.06 -11.26 -9.84
CA TRP A 115 3.69 -10.27 -10.71
C TRP A 115 3.49 -10.67 -12.19
N ASN A 116 2.29 -10.45 -12.68
CA ASN A 116 1.92 -10.76 -14.07
C ASN A 116 2.60 -9.78 -15.03
N PHE A 117 3.31 -10.30 -16.02
CA PHE A 117 3.98 -9.52 -17.05
C PHE A 117 3.75 -10.12 -18.43
N TYR A 118 3.06 -9.39 -19.31
CA TYR A 118 2.74 -9.77 -20.69
C TYR A 118 2.23 -11.22 -20.83
N GLY A 119 1.18 -11.55 -20.07
CA GLY A 119 0.53 -12.86 -20.14
C GLY A 119 1.30 -13.99 -19.43
N SER A 120 2.33 -13.69 -18.66
CA SER A 120 3.10 -14.69 -17.90
C SER A 120 3.24 -14.27 -16.44
N GLU A 121 3.28 -15.27 -15.54
CA GLU A 121 3.67 -15.02 -14.15
C GLU A 121 5.19 -15.00 -14.04
N THR A 122 5.74 -14.00 -13.38
CA THR A 122 7.18 -13.90 -13.11
C THR A 122 7.55 -14.35 -11.71
N ASP A 123 6.55 -14.47 -10.81
CA ASP A 123 6.74 -14.74 -9.38
C ASP A 123 7.74 -13.77 -8.69
N MET A 124 7.92 -12.59 -9.27
CA MET A 124 8.75 -11.53 -8.69
C MET A 124 8.10 -11.05 -7.41
N MET A 125 8.90 -10.81 -6.37
CA MET A 125 8.45 -10.40 -5.05
C MET A 125 7.61 -11.48 -4.33
N ILE A 126 7.06 -11.15 -3.18
CA ILE A 126 6.37 -12.05 -2.26
C ILE A 126 4.89 -11.73 -2.10
N GLY A 127 4.21 -12.52 -1.28
CA GLY A 127 2.79 -12.35 -1.01
C GLY A 127 1.90 -12.97 -2.10
N TYR A 128 0.60 -12.86 -1.88
CA TYR A 128 -0.45 -13.08 -2.89
C TYR A 128 -1.33 -11.83 -2.97
N HIS A 129 -0.67 -10.68 -3.24
CA HIS A 129 -1.23 -9.34 -3.05
C HIS A 129 -2.26 -8.90 -4.09
N SER A 130 -2.64 -9.75 -5.04
CA SER A 130 -3.91 -9.60 -5.74
C SER A 130 -5.11 -9.66 -4.78
N VAL A 131 -4.95 -10.37 -3.65
CA VAL A 131 -5.98 -10.52 -2.61
C VAL A 131 -6.39 -9.19 -1.98
N PRO A 132 -5.48 -8.35 -1.43
CA PRO A 132 -5.87 -7.04 -0.89
C PRO A 132 -6.52 -6.13 -1.93
N VAL A 133 -6.10 -6.18 -3.20
CA VAL A 133 -6.73 -5.40 -4.28
C VAL A 133 -8.17 -5.85 -4.52
N ILE A 134 -8.41 -7.15 -4.64
CA ILE A 134 -9.74 -7.73 -4.81
C ILE A 134 -10.62 -7.43 -3.60
N ALA A 135 -10.08 -7.62 -2.39
CA ALA A 135 -10.80 -7.38 -1.15
C ALA A 135 -11.19 -5.91 -0.98
N ASP A 136 -10.28 -4.97 -1.26
CA ASP A 136 -10.55 -3.53 -1.20
C ASP A 136 -11.67 -3.13 -2.18
N ALA A 137 -11.60 -3.59 -3.44
CA ALA A 137 -12.64 -3.36 -4.44
C ALA A 137 -14.00 -3.92 -3.99
N CYS A 138 -14.03 -5.15 -3.46
CA CYS A 138 -15.24 -5.79 -2.94
C CYS A 138 -15.84 -5.02 -1.76
N LEU A 139 -15.02 -4.64 -0.78
CA LEU A 139 -15.45 -3.91 0.42
C LEU A 139 -16.00 -2.52 0.09
N LYS A 140 -15.44 -1.86 -0.90
CA LYS A 140 -15.89 -0.57 -1.43
C LYS A 140 -17.09 -0.67 -2.39
N GLY A 141 -17.50 -1.89 -2.75
CA GLY A 141 -18.62 -2.12 -3.68
C GLY A 141 -18.31 -1.67 -5.11
N ILE A 142 -17.06 -1.77 -5.53
CA ILE A 142 -16.62 -1.38 -6.87
C ILE A 142 -16.79 -2.56 -7.83
N GLY A 143 -17.43 -2.28 -8.98
CA GLY A 143 -17.51 -3.17 -10.10
C GLY A 143 -18.67 -4.17 -10.06
N ASP A 144 -18.69 -5.00 -11.09
CA ASP A 144 -19.68 -6.04 -11.34
C ASP A 144 -19.04 -7.45 -11.45
N PHE A 145 -17.80 -7.60 -11.01
CA PHE A 145 -17.16 -8.90 -10.96
C PHE A 145 -17.86 -9.84 -9.95
N ASP A 146 -17.78 -11.14 -10.21
CA ASP A 146 -18.35 -12.15 -9.31
C ASP A 146 -17.51 -12.21 -8.00
N ALA A 147 -18.02 -11.57 -6.95
CA ALA A 147 -17.34 -11.49 -5.67
C ALA A 147 -17.20 -12.85 -4.97
N LYS A 148 -18.12 -13.80 -5.18
CA LYS A 148 -18.00 -15.15 -4.62
C LYS A 148 -16.88 -15.94 -5.30
N LYS A 149 -16.85 -15.91 -6.63
CA LYS A 149 -15.78 -16.50 -7.42
C LYS A 149 -14.42 -15.86 -7.08
N ALA A 150 -14.40 -14.55 -6.87
CA ALA A 150 -13.19 -13.85 -6.44
C ALA A 150 -12.72 -14.32 -5.06
N LEU A 151 -13.62 -14.51 -4.09
CA LEU A 151 -13.28 -15.09 -2.79
C LEU A 151 -12.76 -16.53 -2.93
N GLU A 152 -13.39 -17.36 -3.76
CA GLU A 152 -12.92 -18.72 -4.06
C GLU A 152 -11.49 -18.72 -4.61
N ALA A 153 -11.19 -17.82 -5.55
CA ALA A 153 -9.85 -17.68 -6.12
C ALA A 153 -8.81 -17.23 -5.08
N CYS A 154 -9.18 -16.29 -4.19
CA CYS A 154 -8.34 -15.86 -3.08
C CYS A 154 -8.04 -17.01 -2.11
N VAL A 155 -9.07 -17.74 -1.68
CA VAL A 155 -8.94 -18.90 -0.77
C VAL A 155 -8.12 -20.01 -1.41
N ALA A 156 -8.35 -20.33 -2.68
CA ALA A 156 -7.61 -21.35 -3.41
C ALA A 156 -6.12 -21.00 -3.49
N THR A 157 -5.79 -19.76 -3.86
CA THR A 157 -4.40 -19.28 -3.92
C THR A 157 -3.72 -19.33 -2.55
N ALA A 158 -4.37 -18.86 -1.48
CA ALA A 158 -3.85 -18.87 -0.12
C ALA A 158 -3.73 -20.27 0.51
N ASN A 159 -4.23 -21.31 -0.17
CA ASN A 159 -4.21 -22.69 0.29
C ASN A 159 -3.33 -23.63 -0.57
N MET A 160 -2.57 -23.11 -1.52
CA MET A 160 -1.67 -23.93 -2.37
C MET A 160 -0.47 -24.43 -1.55
N ASP A 161 -0.50 -25.72 -1.18
CA ASP A 161 0.54 -26.31 -0.31
C ASP A 161 1.93 -26.35 -0.97
N ASP A 162 1.97 -26.50 -2.27
CA ASP A 162 3.21 -26.68 -3.05
C ASP A 162 3.77 -25.37 -3.61
N TYR A 163 3.26 -24.22 -3.17
CA TYR A 163 3.61 -22.92 -3.73
C TYR A 163 4.19 -21.97 -2.67
N ARG A 164 5.42 -21.52 -2.91
CA ARG A 164 6.12 -20.43 -2.20
C ARG A 164 6.07 -20.50 -0.67
N GLY A 165 6.13 -21.72 -0.09
CA GLY A 165 6.13 -21.94 1.35
C GLY A 165 4.77 -21.78 2.02
N ILE A 166 3.66 -21.62 1.29
CA ILE A 166 2.31 -21.51 1.86
C ILE A 166 1.95 -22.74 2.67
N GLY A 167 2.25 -23.95 2.18
CA GLY A 167 2.02 -25.21 2.95
C GLY A 167 2.78 -25.24 4.27
N LEU A 168 4.03 -24.78 4.27
CA LEU A 168 4.85 -24.66 5.48
C LEU A 168 4.30 -23.59 6.43
N TYR A 169 3.90 -22.43 5.90
CA TYR A 169 3.26 -21.38 6.67
C TYR A 169 1.96 -21.86 7.35
N LYS A 170 1.12 -22.60 6.64
CA LYS A 170 -0.10 -23.17 7.18
C LYS A 170 0.19 -24.20 8.29
N LYS A 171 1.21 -25.03 8.07
CA LYS A 171 1.58 -26.13 9.00
C LYS A 171 2.19 -25.61 10.30
N HIS A 172 3.11 -24.63 10.21
CA HIS A 172 3.88 -24.15 11.38
C HIS A 172 3.30 -22.86 11.99
N GLY A 173 2.41 -22.16 11.27
CA GLY A 173 1.97 -20.81 11.62
C GLY A 173 3.03 -19.74 11.29
N TYR A 174 4.03 -20.08 10.51
CA TYR A 174 5.07 -19.21 9.92
C TYR A 174 5.81 -19.98 8.84
N ALA A 175 6.51 -19.28 7.94
CA ALA A 175 7.40 -19.90 6.97
C ALA A 175 8.77 -20.14 7.63
N PRO A 176 9.23 -21.38 7.82
CA PRO A 176 10.53 -21.65 8.43
C PRO A 176 11.69 -21.27 7.48
N TYR A 177 12.78 -20.71 8.04
CA TYR A 177 13.91 -20.23 7.24
C TYR A 177 14.82 -21.34 6.70
N ASN A 178 14.82 -22.51 7.35
CA ASN A 178 15.73 -23.63 7.04
C ASN A 178 15.09 -24.68 6.11
N VAL A 179 13.84 -24.47 5.72
CA VAL A 179 13.12 -25.33 4.75
C VAL A 179 12.64 -24.46 3.61
N THR A 180 13.13 -24.74 2.42
CA THR A 180 12.66 -24.09 1.20
C THR A 180 11.83 -25.08 0.42
N ASP A 181 10.72 -24.64 -0.16
CA ASP A 181 10.08 -25.40 -1.20
C ASP A 181 10.87 -25.29 -2.51
N SER A 182 10.72 -26.27 -3.38
CA SER A 182 11.48 -26.38 -4.62
C SER A 182 11.18 -25.28 -5.64
N TYR A 183 10.20 -24.45 -5.38
CA TYR A 183 9.69 -23.47 -6.33
C TYR A 183 10.32 -22.08 -6.21
N ASN A 184 10.97 -21.78 -5.09
CA ASN A 184 11.48 -20.45 -4.81
C ASN A 184 12.90 -20.54 -4.25
N ALA A 185 13.89 -20.08 -5.05
CA ALA A 185 15.30 -20.02 -4.66
C ALA A 185 15.55 -18.99 -3.55
N GLU A 186 14.65 -18.01 -3.40
CA GLU A 186 14.74 -16.97 -2.39
C GLU A 186 13.97 -17.38 -1.14
N ASN A 187 14.64 -17.29 0.00
CA ASN A 187 14.04 -17.72 1.25
C ASN A 187 12.93 -16.77 1.71
N TRP A 188 13.23 -15.53 2.01
CA TRP A 188 12.35 -14.46 2.52
C TRP A 188 11.33 -14.93 3.59
N SER A 189 11.72 -15.89 4.41
CA SER A 189 10.83 -16.60 5.34
C SER A 189 10.09 -15.67 6.30
N LEU A 190 10.79 -14.66 6.84
CA LEU A 190 10.19 -13.68 7.73
C LEU A 190 9.17 -12.82 7.00
N SER A 191 9.57 -12.25 5.87
CA SER A 191 8.71 -11.40 5.06
C SER A 191 7.47 -12.15 4.57
N LYS A 192 7.63 -13.40 4.08
CA LYS A 192 6.50 -14.26 3.70
C LYS A 192 5.50 -14.44 4.84
N THR A 193 5.97 -14.66 6.06
CA THR A 193 5.08 -14.84 7.21
C THR A 193 4.24 -13.60 7.48
N LEU A 194 4.84 -12.41 7.42
CA LEU A 194 4.16 -11.15 7.68
C LEU A 194 3.19 -10.79 6.55
N GLU A 195 3.62 -10.91 5.30
CA GLU A 195 2.80 -10.58 4.12
C GLU A 195 1.63 -11.54 3.96
N TYR A 196 1.83 -12.85 4.14
CA TYR A 196 0.73 -13.82 4.11
C TYR A 196 -0.28 -13.58 5.23
N ALA A 197 0.15 -13.16 6.41
CA ALA A 197 -0.75 -12.83 7.51
C ALA A 197 -1.63 -11.60 7.16
N TYR A 198 -1.10 -10.62 6.43
CA TYR A 198 -1.87 -9.49 5.94
C TYR A 198 -2.86 -9.90 4.85
N ASP A 199 -2.41 -10.67 3.86
CA ASP A 199 -3.28 -11.19 2.80
C ASP A 199 -4.42 -12.04 3.37
N ASP A 200 -4.13 -12.90 4.35
CA ASP A 200 -5.13 -13.69 5.07
C ASP A 200 -6.18 -12.80 5.77
N TYR A 201 -5.75 -11.68 6.37
CA TYR A 201 -6.69 -10.70 6.93
C TYR A 201 -7.62 -10.13 5.86
N CYS A 202 -7.10 -9.84 4.68
CA CYS A 202 -7.90 -9.32 3.57
C CYS A 202 -8.95 -10.33 3.10
N ILE A 203 -8.60 -11.63 3.04
CA ILE A 203 -9.55 -12.71 2.75
C ILE A 203 -10.64 -12.76 3.83
N ALA A 204 -10.27 -12.70 5.11
CA ALA A 204 -11.20 -12.72 6.21
C ALA A 204 -12.22 -11.58 6.13
N ARG A 205 -11.76 -10.34 5.85
CA ARG A 205 -12.63 -9.18 5.69
C ARG A 205 -13.60 -9.30 4.53
N MET A 206 -13.12 -9.82 3.39
CA MET A 206 -13.96 -10.08 2.24
C MET A 206 -15.00 -11.18 2.52
N ALA A 207 -14.59 -12.29 3.14
CA ALA A 207 -15.46 -13.39 3.53
C ALA A 207 -16.56 -12.94 4.51
N GLU A 208 -16.20 -12.13 5.52
CA GLU A 208 -17.16 -11.54 6.46
C GLU A 208 -18.21 -10.69 5.73
N LYS A 209 -17.79 -9.83 4.79
CA LYS A 209 -18.68 -9.02 3.95
C LYS A 209 -19.66 -9.88 3.14
N LEU A 210 -19.22 -11.03 2.65
CA LEU A 210 -20.02 -11.95 1.82
C LEU A 210 -20.82 -12.96 2.65
N GLY A 211 -20.70 -12.96 3.98
CA GLY A 211 -21.42 -13.84 4.88
C GLY A 211 -20.82 -15.26 5.03
N GLU A 212 -19.61 -15.48 4.52
CA GLU A 212 -18.88 -16.75 4.54
C GLU A 212 -18.12 -16.92 5.88
N ARG A 213 -18.86 -17.11 6.97
CA ARG A 213 -18.34 -17.05 8.35
C ARG A 213 -17.20 -18.05 8.64
N GLN A 214 -17.29 -19.27 8.15
CA GLN A 214 -16.25 -20.28 8.40
C GLN A 214 -14.91 -19.87 7.76
N VAL A 215 -14.96 -19.34 6.56
CA VAL A 215 -13.79 -18.79 5.86
C VAL A 215 -13.25 -17.58 6.63
N ALA A 216 -14.11 -16.66 7.03
CA ALA A 216 -13.69 -15.48 7.80
C ALA A 216 -12.98 -15.88 9.11
N ASP A 217 -13.54 -16.79 9.89
CA ASP A 217 -12.97 -17.25 11.18
C ASP A 217 -11.61 -17.93 10.99
N GLU A 218 -11.47 -18.76 9.95
CA GLU A 218 -10.20 -19.40 9.61
C GLU A 218 -9.12 -18.36 9.29
N PHE A 219 -9.42 -17.45 8.37
CA PHE A 219 -8.44 -16.48 7.88
C PHE A 219 -8.15 -15.37 8.90
N TYR A 220 -9.10 -14.97 9.75
CA TYR A 220 -8.80 -14.12 10.90
C TYR A 220 -7.80 -14.77 11.86
N ARG A 221 -7.92 -16.06 12.13
CA ARG A 221 -6.95 -16.80 12.95
C ARG A 221 -5.57 -16.83 12.28
N ARG A 222 -5.50 -17.11 10.97
CA ARG A 222 -4.23 -17.12 10.21
C ARG A 222 -3.57 -15.73 10.15
N SER A 223 -4.35 -14.68 10.10
CA SER A 223 -3.85 -13.30 10.10
C SER A 223 -3.07 -12.94 11.38
N GLN A 224 -3.20 -13.73 12.44
CA GLN A 224 -2.46 -13.56 13.69
C GLN A 224 -1.10 -14.27 13.69
N ASN A 225 -0.75 -14.96 12.62
CA ASN A 225 0.50 -15.73 12.52
C ASN A 225 1.77 -14.86 12.61
N TYR A 226 1.69 -13.56 12.34
CA TYR A 226 2.78 -12.62 12.57
C TYR A 226 3.32 -12.68 14.01
N LYS A 227 2.48 -13.03 15.00
CA LYS A 227 2.88 -13.15 16.40
C LYS A 227 3.89 -14.28 16.64
N ASN A 228 3.88 -15.29 15.79
CA ASN A 228 4.75 -16.47 15.93
C ASN A 228 6.22 -16.15 15.60
N VAL A 229 6.50 -15.06 14.90
CA VAL A 229 7.86 -14.63 14.54
C VAL A 229 8.38 -13.46 15.37
N TYR A 230 7.59 -12.98 16.33
CA TYR A 230 8.06 -11.97 17.28
C TYR A 230 8.92 -12.62 18.37
N ASN A 231 10.17 -12.15 18.50
CA ASN A 231 11.06 -12.60 19.58
C ASN A 231 11.09 -11.56 20.73
N PRO A 232 10.54 -11.86 21.91
CA PRO A 232 10.51 -10.92 23.02
C PRO A 232 11.89 -10.61 23.61
N GLN A 233 12.91 -11.44 23.35
CA GLN A 233 14.28 -11.20 23.83
C GLN A 233 14.97 -10.08 23.03
N THR A 234 14.77 -10.05 21.72
CA THR A 234 15.31 -9.02 20.82
C THR A 234 14.33 -7.86 20.62
N SER A 235 13.05 -8.07 20.90
CA SER A 235 11.94 -7.17 20.59
C SER A 235 11.79 -6.89 19.09
N PHE A 236 12.16 -7.85 18.23
CA PHE A 236 12.03 -7.78 16.77
C PHE A 236 11.29 -9.00 16.22
N MET A 237 10.75 -8.86 15.02
CA MET A 237 10.37 -9.99 14.18
C MET A 237 11.64 -10.69 13.74
N GLN A 238 11.69 -12.01 13.92
CA GLN A 238 12.91 -12.80 13.73
C GLN A 238 12.59 -14.14 13.04
N PRO A 239 13.39 -14.57 12.04
CA PRO A 239 13.19 -15.84 11.38
C PRO A 239 13.23 -17.03 12.36
N ARG A 240 12.40 -18.04 12.11
CA ARG A 240 12.37 -19.29 12.88
C ARG A 240 12.63 -20.49 11.99
N ASP A 241 13.25 -21.54 12.56
CA ASP A 241 13.42 -22.81 11.89
C ASP A 241 12.16 -23.70 11.99
N ASP A 242 12.17 -24.85 11.33
CA ASP A 242 11.07 -25.82 11.34
C ASP A 242 10.82 -26.52 12.68
N ARG A 243 11.72 -26.32 13.66
CA ARG A 243 11.60 -26.82 15.04
C ARG A 243 11.13 -25.76 16.02
N GLY A 244 10.99 -24.51 15.53
CA GLY A 244 10.51 -23.39 16.32
C GLY A 244 11.58 -22.55 17.00
N ALA A 245 12.86 -22.82 16.75
CA ALA A 245 13.93 -21.99 17.27
C ALA A 245 14.12 -20.73 16.43
N PHE A 246 14.37 -19.59 17.08
CA PHE A 246 14.76 -18.38 16.38
C PHE A 246 16.19 -18.50 15.83
N ILE A 247 16.46 -17.85 14.72
CA ILE A 247 17.79 -17.85 14.11
C ILE A 247 18.82 -17.24 15.07
N ASP A 248 19.98 -17.89 15.20
CA ASP A 248 21.09 -17.38 16.00
C ASP A 248 21.79 -16.21 15.32
N GLY A 249 22.37 -15.30 16.11
CA GLY A 249 23.16 -14.18 15.61
C GLY A 249 22.35 -13.11 14.89
N PHE A 250 21.05 -13.04 15.10
CA PHE A 250 20.19 -12.03 14.48
C PHE A 250 20.60 -10.61 14.88
N SER A 251 20.82 -9.77 13.87
CA SER A 251 20.93 -8.32 14.00
C SER A 251 19.81 -7.66 13.20
N PRO A 252 19.06 -6.69 13.76
CA PRO A 252 18.01 -5.99 13.02
C PRO A 252 18.54 -5.07 11.91
N ASP A 253 19.85 -4.77 11.91
CA ASP A 253 20.50 -3.94 10.89
C ASP A 253 20.89 -4.75 9.65
N ASP A 254 20.99 -6.08 9.77
CA ASP A 254 21.48 -6.93 8.70
C ASP A 254 20.45 -7.14 7.58
N TYR A 255 20.92 -7.02 6.35
CA TYR A 255 20.20 -7.44 5.15
C TYR A 255 20.48 -8.91 4.90
N THR A 256 19.48 -9.75 5.11
CA THR A 256 19.61 -11.21 5.06
C THR A 256 18.68 -11.83 4.01
N PRO A 257 18.95 -13.05 3.52
CA PRO A 257 18.06 -13.73 2.59
C PRO A 257 16.68 -14.09 3.19
N HIS A 258 16.45 -13.85 4.47
CA HIS A 258 15.21 -14.15 5.16
C HIS A 258 14.21 -12.98 5.13
N ILE A 259 14.67 -11.79 4.76
CA ILE A 259 13.90 -10.55 4.70
C ILE A 259 13.98 -10.00 3.27
N CYS A 260 12.84 -9.74 2.67
CA CYS A 260 12.75 -9.26 1.30
C CYS A 260 13.18 -7.79 1.24
N GLU A 261 14.27 -7.50 0.51
CA GLU A 261 14.75 -6.14 0.21
C GLU A 261 14.79 -5.17 1.39
N SER A 262 15.00 -5.68 2.60
CA SER A 262 14.89 -4.90 3.81
C SER A 262 15.71 -5.52 4.94
N ASN A 263 15.78 -4.82 6.05
CA ASN A 263 16.33 -5.32 7.30
C ASN A 263 15.24 -5.50 8.37
N GLY A 264 15.63 -5.90 9.56
CA GLY A 264 14.70 -6.13 10.67
C GLY A 264 13.97 -4.87 11.14
N TRP A 265 14.58 -3.68 11.03
CA TRP A 265 13.92 -2.42 11.35
C TRP A 265 12.78 -2.09 10.38
N GLN A 266 13.01 -2.25 9.10
CA GLN A 266 12.06 -1.89 8.05
C GLN A 266 10.87 -2.83 8.02
N TYR A 267 11.10 -4.15 8.13
CA TYR A 267 10.03 -5.14 8.05
C TYR A 267 9.24 -5.34 9.35
N PHE A 268 9.74 -4.87 10.48
CA PHE A 268 9.05 -5.01 11.78
C PHE A 268 7.61 -4.50 11.75
N TRP A 269 7.34 -3.47 10.96
CA TRP A 269 6.07 -2.75 10.91
C TRP A 269 5.04 -3.34 9.93
N SER A 270 5.39 -4.40 9.21
CA SER A 270 4.52 -5.05 8.21
C SER A 270 3.40 -5.87 8.87
N VAL A 271 2.63 -5.22 9.72
CA VAL A 271 1.47 -5.73 10.47
C VAL A 271 0.33 -4.72 10.39
N GLN A 272 0.02 -4.23 9.19
CA GLN A 272 -0.99 -3.18 8.96
C GLN A 272 -2.40 -3.58 9.44
N GLN A 273 -2.67 -4.88 9.50
CA GLN A 273 -3.96 -5.42 9.92
C GLN A 273 -4.22 -5.36 11.43
N ASP A 274 -3.17 -5.25 12.26
CA ASP A 274 -3.30 -5.38 13.72
C ASP A 274 -2.26 -4.52 14.45
N ILE A 275 -2.36 -3.20 14.29
CA ILE A 275 -1.44 -2.25 14.94
C ILE A 275 -1.54 -2.33 16.47
N ASP A 276 -2.75 -2.51 17.00
CA ASP A 276 -2.96 -2.68 18.45
C ASP A 276 -2.30 -3.96 18.97
N GLY A 277 -2.40 -5.07 18.20
CA GLY A 277 -1.72 -6.31 18.52
C GLY A 277 -0.20 -6.18 18.46
N LEU A 278 0.35 -5.48 17.47
CA LEU A 278 1.78 -5.19 17.38
C LEU A 278 2.24 -4.32 18.56
N MET A 279 1.46 -3.31 18.92
CA MET A 279 1.70 -2.46 20.09
C MET A 279 1.72 -3.28 21.40
N ALA A 280 0.77 -4.20 21.55
CA ALA A 280 0.74 -5.10 22.70
C ALA A 280 1.96 -6.02 22.76
N LEU A 281 2.42 -6.59 21.63
CA LEU A 281 3.63 -7.40 21.55
C LEU A 281 4.89 -6.65 21.98
N THR A 282 4.99 -5.36 21.62
CA THR A 282 6.15 -4.53 22.02
C THR A 282 6.14 -4.15 23.50
N GLY A 283 5.08 -4.46 24.24
CA GLY A 283 4.93 -4.14 25.65
C GLY A 283 4.22 -2.82 25.94
N GLY A 284 3.37 -2.38 24.99
CA GLY A 284 2.47 -1.24 25.13
C GLY A 284 2.92 0.03 24.40
N LYS A 285 2.10 1.05 24.53
CA LYS A 285 2.17 2.31 23.77
C LYS A 285 3.53 3.01 23.89
N GLU A 286 4.10 3.08 25.08
CA GLU A 286 5.35 3.78 25.34
C GLU A 286 6.55 3.10 24.67
N ARG A 287 6.62 1.76 24.72
CA ARG A 287 7.70 1.00 24.06
C ARG A 287 7.55 1.01 22.55
N PHE A 288 6.32 0.95 22.07
CA PHE A 288 6.03 1.10 20.65
C PHE A 288 6.47 2.47 20.14
N ALA A 289 6.14 3.54 20.87
CA ALA A 289 6.57 4.90 20.55
C ALA A 289 8.10 5.03 20.51
N GLN A 290 8.80 4.52 21.53
CA GLN A 290 10.26 4.53 21.58
C GLN A 290 10.88 3.78 20.39
N LYS A 291 10.33 2.61 20.03
CA LYS A 291 10.82 1.83 18.87
C LYS A 291 10.58 2.57 17.56
N LEU A 292 9.42 3.20 17.42
CA LEU A 292 9.08 3.99 16.23
C LEU A 292 9.99 5.23 16.11
N ASP A 293 10.22 5.97 17.19
CA ASP A 293 11.17 7.08 17.21
C ASP A 293 12.60 6.60 16.88
N CYS A 294 13.02 5.44 17.41
CA CYS A 294 14.32 4.85 17.08
C CYS A 294 14.44 4.57 15.58
N MET A 295 13.42 4.04 14.93
CA MET A 295 13.46 3.78 13.49
C MET A 295 13.84 5.03 12.68
N PHE A 296 13.36 6.20 13.07
CA PHE A 296 13.62 7.46 12.34
C PHE A 296 14.90 8.20 12.78
N THR A 297 15.51 7.80 13.88
CA THR A 297 16.66 8.50 14.45
C THR A 297 17.92 7.65 14.50
N TYR A 298 17.79 6.32 14.60
CA TYR A 298 18.92 5.41 14.71
C TYR A 298 19.65 5.27 13.35
N ARG A 299 20.97 5.40 13.41
CA ARG A 299 21.89 5.09 12.31
C ARG A 299 22.98 4.17 12.84
N PRO A 300 23.31 3.08 12.14
CA PRO A 300 24.50 2.29 12.45
C PRO A 300 25.75 3.16 12.41
N ALA A 301 26.78 2.77 13.17
CA ALA A 301 28.01 3.56 13.31
C ALA A 301 28.92 3.53 12.06
N ASP A 302 28.74 2.55 11.18
CA ASP A 302 29.57 2.34 10.01
C ASP A 302 28.84 2.77 8.73
N ASP A 303 29.60 3.46 7.84
CA ASP A 303 29.19 3.78 6.46
C ASP A 303 29.20 2.49 5.59
N GLU A 304 28.46 1.47 5.99
CA GLU A 304 28.25 0.30 5.14
C GLU A 304 27.50 0.72 3.87
N GLU A 305 27.95 0.20 2.73
CA GLU A 305 27.28 0.40 1.45
C GLU A 305 25.90 -0.26 1.52
N LEU A 306 24.85 0.58 1.55
CA LEU A 306 23.48 0.09 1.62
C LEU A 306 23.09 -0.60 0.31
N PRO A 307 22.22 -1.63 0.37
CA PRO A 307 21.65 -2.24 -0.83
C PRO A 307 20.94 -1.21 -1.72
N ILE A 308 20.90 -1.46 -3.02
CA ILE A 308 20.36 -0.55 -4.04
C ILE A 308 18.91 -0.11 -3.77
N PHE A 309 18.14 -0.92 -3.09
CA PHE A 309 16.75 -0.63 -2.72
C PHE A 309 16.61 0.19 -1.43
N SER A 310 17.66 0.35 -0.64
CA SER A 310 17.64 1.12 0.62
C SER A 310 18.02 2.58 0.36
N THR A 311 17.08 3.34 -0.15
CA THR A 311 17.24 4.73 -0.55
C THR A 311 16.22 5.64 0.14
N GLY A 312 16.45 6.95 0.10
CA GLY A 312 15.58 7.91 0.77
C GLY A 312 15.55 7.74 2.29
N MET A 313 16.69 7.45 2.89
CA MET A 313 16.82 7.06 4.30
C MET A 313 16.60 8.21 5.27
N ILE A 314 15.70 7.99 6.25
CA ILE A 314 15.53 8.81 7.45
C ILE A 314 15.69 7.89 8.66
N GLY A 315 16.89 7.84 9.25
CA GLY A 315 17.25 6.77 10.17
C GLY A 315 17.24 5.41 9.45
N GLN A 316 16.44 4.48 9.92
CA GLN A 316 16.21 3.16 9.28
C GLN A 316 14.97 3.16 8.36
N TYR A 317 14.17 4.22 8.36
CA TYR A 317 13.08 4.38 7.40
C TYR A 317 13.63 4.59 6.00
N ALA A 318 13.28 3.69 5.07
CA ALA A 318 13.72 3.71 3.68
C ALA A 318 12.53 4.09 2.78
N HIS A 319 12.37 5.37 2.46
CA HIS A 319 11.24 5.80 1.62
C HIS A 319 11.27 5.20 0.22
N GLY A 320 12.45 4.92 -0.30
CA GLY A 320 12.64 4.33 -1.63
C GLY A 320 12.20 2.87 -1.75
N ASN A 321 11.70 2.23 -0.67
CA ASN A 321 11.18 0.87 -0.71
C ASN A 321 9.88 0.72 0.09
N GLU A 322 8.95 -0.05 -0.41
CA GLU A 322 7.55 -0.11 -0.04
C GLU A 322 7.24 -0.56 1.40
N PRO A 323 8.00 -1.47 2.04
CA PRO A 323 7.76 -1.85 3.44
C PRO A 323 7.73 -0.68 4.41
N SER A 324 8.36 0.44 4.07
CA SER A 324 8.40 1.65 4.91
C SER A 324 7.21 2.59 4.71
N HIS A 325 6.49 2.52 3.58
CA HIS A 325 5.55 3.56 3.13
C HIS A 325 4.46 3.92 4.13
N HIS A 326 3.95 2.96 4.90
CA HIS A 326 2.89 3.19 5.89
C HIS A 326 3.42 3.62 7.26
N VAL A 327 4.72 3.43 7.53
CA VAL A 327 5.29 3.49 8.89
C VAL A 327 5.21 4.89 9.50
N ILE A 328 5.38 5.96 8.71
CA ILE A 328 5.24 7.33 9.18
C ILE A 328 3.87 7.57 9.81
N TYR A 329 2.82 6.99 9.25
CA TYR A 329 1.44 7.19 9.70
C TYR A 329 1.11 6.43 11.00
N LEU A 330 1.98 5.51 11.45
CA LEU A 330 1.79 4.78 12.71
C LEU A 330 1.94 5.67 13.95
N PHE A 331 2.54 6.85 13.84
CA PHE A 331 2.57 7.82 14.91
C PHE A 331 1.16 8.29 15.34
N ASN A 332 0.17 8.26 14.43
CA ASN A 332 -1.21 8.56 14.77
C ASN A 332 -1.79 7.56 15.78
N ALA A 333 -1.45 6.28 15.69
CA ALA A 333 -1.94 5.26 16.61
C ALA A 333 -1.48 5.46 18.06
N ILE A 334 -0.43 6.24 18.26
CA ILE A 334 0.10 6.56 19.59
C ILE A 334 -0.18 7.99 20.05
N GLY A 335 -0.94 8.79 19.27
CA GLY A 335 -1.27 10.17 19.57
C GLY A 335 -0.10 11.14 19.40
N HIS A 336 0.80 10.82 18.44
CA HIS A 336 1.93 11.65 18.06
C HIS A 336 1.75 12.19 16.63
N GLU A 337 0.57 12.69 16.30
CA GLU A 337 0.19 13.16 14.96
C GLU A 337 1.15 14.23 14.42
N ASN A 338 1.73 15.03 15.30
CA ASN A 338 2.75 16.01 14.93
C ASN A 338 3.97 15.35 14.26
N ARG A 339 4.38 14.15 14.72
CA ARG A 339 5.50 13.42 14.11
C ARG A 339 5.12 12.90 12.72
N THR A 340 3.87 12.42 12.55
CA THR A 340 3.36 12.10 11.22
C THR A 340 3.46 13.31 10.29
N GLN A 341 2.99 14.46 10.72
CA GLN A 341 2.98 15.69 9.93
C GLN A 341 4.41 16.14 9.56
N GLU A 342 5.33 16.10 10.52
CA GLU A 342 6.75 16.45 10.32
C GLU A 342 7.41 15.55 9.26
N TYR A 343 7.28 14.21 9.39
CA TYR A 343 7.93 13.29 8.48
C TYR A 343 7.27 13.23 7.12
N VAL A 344 5.94 13.33 7.04
CA VAL A 344 5.21 13.41 5.75
C VAL A 344 5.63 14.67 5.00
N ALA A 345 5.65 15.84 5.67
CA ALA A 345 6.12 17.08 5.06
C ALA A 345 7.58 16.98 4.59
N LYS A 346 8.45 16.40 5.43
CA LYS A 346 9.87 16.18 5.11
C LYS A 346 10.03 15.32 3.86
N VAL A 347 9.36 14.18 3.77
CA VAL A 347 9.43 13.27 2.62
C VAL A 347 8.94 13.97 1.36
N MET A 348 7.76 14.61 1.38
CA MET A 348 7.20 15.30 0.21
C MET A 348 8.10 16.42 -0.31
N ASN A 349 8.77 17.16 0.59
CA ASN A 349 9.60 18.30 0.22
C ASN A 349 11.03 17.93 -0.18
N GLU A 350 11.61 16.87 0.39
CA GLU A 350 13.02 16.54 0.22
C GLU A 350 13.27 15.37 -0.72
N LEU A 351 12.34 14.39 -0.79
CA LEU A 351 12.55 13.14 -1.53
C LEU A 351 11.77 13.07 -2.87
N TYR A 352 10.99 14.11 -3.18
CA TYR A 352 10.33 14.28 -4.48
C TYR A 352 10.77 15.61 -5.09
N LYS A 353 11.35 15.57 -6.29
CA LYS A 353 11.95 16.75 -6.94
C LYS A 353 11.46 16.92 -8.37
N ASN A 354 11.42 18.17 -8.84
CA ASN A 354 11.13 18.49 -10.23
C ASN A 354 12.38 18.35 -11.11
N GLU A 355 12.83 17.11 -11.28
CA GLU A 355 13.98 16.75 -12.12
C GLU A 355 13.82 15.30 -12.64
N PRO A 356 14.52 14.88 -13.72
CA PRO A 356 14.38 13.53 -14.27
C PRO A 356 14.66 12.40 -13.26
N ALA A 357 15.58 12.58 -12.32
CA ALA A 357 15.87 11.67 -11.21
C ALA A 357 15.18 12.14 -9.92
N GLY A 358 13.92 12.57 -10.02
CA GLY A 358 13.20 13.22 -8.94
C GLY A 358 12.65 12.31 -7.87
N LEU A 359 12.70 10.98 -8.03
CA LEU A 359 12.34 9.99 -7.03
C LEU A 359 13.58 9.47 -6.32
N CYS A 360 13.48 9.18 -5.04
CA CYS A 360 14.59 8.64 -4.25
C CYS A 360 14.80 7.13 -4.39
N GLY A 361 13.89 6.42 -5.07
CA GLY A 361 13.92 4.99 -5.34
C GLY A 361 13.27 4.67 -6.68
N ASN A 362 12.94 3.40 -6.91
CA ASN A 362 12.16 2.99 -8.08
C ASN A 362 10.74 3.55 -7.99
N GLU A 363 10.09 3.70 -9.13
CA GLU A 363 8.69 4.18 -9.20
C GLU A 363 7.69 3.08 -8.83
N ASP A 364 8.05 1.82 -9.14
CA ASP A 364 7.33 0.58 -8.84
C ASP A 364 5.85 0.61 -9.24
N CYS A 365 5.66 0.79 -10.56
CA CYS A 365 4.36 0.75 -11.22
C CYS A 365 3.31 1.70 -10.62
N GLY A 366 3.74 2.87 -10.19
CA GLY A 366 2.86 3.92 -9.69
C GLY A 366 2.81 4.04 -8.17
N GLN A 367 3.44 3.13 -7.41
CA GLN A 367 3.33 3.13 -5.95
C GLN A 367 4.00 4.34 -5.29
N MET A 368 5.22 4.71 -5.70
CA MET A 368 5.90 5.89 -5.18
C MET A 368 5.11 7.17 -5.45
N SER A 369 4.58 7.28 -6.65
CA SER A 369 3.76 8.41 -7.07
C SER A 369 2.40 8.45 -6.35
N ALA A 370 1.74 7.31 -6.18
CA ALA A 370 0.47 7.24 -5.45
C ALA A 370 0.63 7.57 -3.96
N TRP A 371 1.76 7.19 -3.34
CA TRP A 371 2.10 7.63 -2.00
C TRP A 371 2.14 9.16 -1.91
N TYR A 372 2.83 9.81 -2.87
CA TYR A 372 2.92 11.28 -2.92
C TYR A 372 1.55 11.93 -3.13
N VAL A 373 0.73 11.40 -4.06
CA VAL A 373 -0.60 11.95 -4.34
C VAL A 373 -1.50 11.88 -3.11
N PHE A 374 -1.58 10.73 -2.41
CA PHE A 374 -2.35 10.61 -1.18
C PHE A 374 -1.81 11.52 -0.07
N SER A 375 -0.51 11.52 0.15
CA SER A 375 0.11 12.34 1.18
C SER A 375 -0.10 13.84 0.93
N ALA A 376 -0.03 14.26 -0.34
CA ALA A 376 -0.33 15.65 -0.74
C ALA A 376 -1.80 16.03 -0.50
N MET A 377 -2.74 15.08 -0.62
CA MET A 377 -4.13 15.28 -0.20
C MET A 377 -4.30 15.35 1.32
N GLY A 378 -3.29 14.96 2.08
CA GLY A 378 -3.28 15.03 3.54
C GLY A 378 -3.68 13.75 4.26
N PHE A 379 -3.73 12.60 3.59
CA PHE A 379 -4.09 11.31 4.20
C PHE A 379 -3.50 10.12 3.43
N TYR A 380 -3.47 8.93 4.06
CA TYR A 380 -2.86 7.74 3.48
C TYR A 380 -3.56 6.44 3.95
N PRO A 381 -3.76 5.44 3.07
CA PRO A 381 -4.35 4.15 3.43
C PRO A 381 -3.30 3.22 4.05
N VAL A 382 -3.08 3.27 5.36
CA VAL A 382 -2.18 2.34 6.08
C VAL A 382 -2.62 0.89 5.89
N ASN A 383 -3.90 0.64 5.98
CA ASN A 383 -4.54 -0.64 5.70
C ASN A 383 -5.71 -0.41 4.72
N PRO A 384 -5.50 -0.60 3.41
CA PRO A 384 -6.51 -0.33 2.39
C PRO A 384 -7.88 -0.93 2.67
N VAL A 385 -7.93 -2.21 3.09
CA VAL A 385 -9.20 -2.93 3.34
C VAL A 385 -9.92 -2.49 4.61
N SER A 386 -9.34 -1.58 5.40
CA SER A 386 -10.01 -0.99 6.57
C SER A 386 -11.04 0.06 6.20
N GLY A 387 -10.93 0.65 5.01
CA GLY A 387 -11.70 1.82 4.59
C GLY A 387 -11.33 3.11 5.35
N LYS A 388 -10.21 3.11 6.10
CA LYS A 388 -9.68 4.25 6.84
C LYS A 388 -8.42 4.79 6.18
N TYR A 389 -8.27 6.11 6.21
CA TYR A 389 -7.16 6.86 5.66
C TYR A 389 -6.58 7.74 6.76
N GLU A 390 -5.41 7.39 7.25
CA GLU A 390 -4.73 8.12 8.32
C GLU A 390 -4.35 9.53 7.86
N ILE A 391 -4.66 10.52 8.70
CA ILE A 391 -4.38 11.93 8.39
C ILE A 391 -2.89 12.21 8.59
N GLY A 392 -2.28 12.82 7.58
CA GLY A 392 -0.93 13.37 7.61
C GLY A 392 -0.96 14.89 7.64
N THR A 393 -0.33 15.52 6.64
CA THR A 393 -0.40 16.97 6.44
C THR A 393 -0.63 17.26 4.96
N PRO A 394 -1.61 18.10 4.59
CA PRO A 394 -1.85 18.47 3.19
C PRO A 394 -0.69 19.31 2.65
N LEU A 395 -0.50 19.27 1.33
CA LEU A 395 0.57 20.03 0.66
C LEU A 395 0.06 21.33 0.01
N PHE A 396 -1.22 21.37 -0.39
CA PHE A 396 -1.79 22.46 -1.17
C PHE A 396 -2.92 23.16 -0.41
N PRO A 397 -3.12 24.48 -0.67
CA PRO A 397 -4.22 25.24 -0.04
C PRO A 397 -5.61 24.69 -0.34
N GLU A 398 -5.81 24.16 -1.54
CA GLU A 398 -7.04 23.50 -1.93
C GLU A 398 -6.75 22.33 -2.86
N MET A 399 -7.45 21.23 -2.66
CA MET A 399 -7.49 20.08 -3.56
C MET A 399 -8.91 19.60 -3.75
N GLN A 400 -9.28 19.24 -4.97
CA GLN A 400 -10.59 18.71 -5.32
C GLN A 400 -10.44 17.35 -6.01
N LEU A 401 -11.09 16.33 -5.47
CA LEU A 401 -11.16 14.99 -6.04
C LEU A 401 -12.55 14.79 -6.65
N HIS A 402 -12.61 14.71 -7.98
CA HIS A 402 -13.83 14.52 -8.75
C HIS A 402 -14.18 13.04 -8.85
N LEU A 403 -15.17 12.63 -8.10
CA LEU A 403 -15.59 11.23 -7.96
C LEU A 403 -16.48 10.76 -9.10
N ALA A 404 -16.44 9.47 -9.43
CA ALA A 404 -17.26 8.86 -10.47
C ALA A 404 -18.78 8.96 -10.22
N ASN A 405 -19.19 9.16 -8.95
CA ASN A 405 -20.59 9.38 -8.59
C ASN A 405 -21.08 10.81 -8.82
N GLY A 406 -20.25 11.67 -9.44
CA GLY A 406 -20.56 13.07 -9.75
C GLY A 406 -20.37 14.05 -8.60
N LYS A 407 -19.91 13.59 -7.43
CA LYS A 407 -19.58 14.45 -6.29
C LYS A 407 -18.12 14.88 -6.34
N THR A 408 -17.80 15.92 -5.59
CA THR A 408 -16.42 16.39 -5.41
C THR A 408 -16.08 16.35 -3.93
N PHE A 409 -15.04 15.60 -3.58
CA PHE A 409 -14.44 15.65 -2.26
C PHE A 409 -13.40 16.75 -2.25
N THR A 410 -13.43 17.62 -1.25
CA THR A 410 -12.59 18.81 -1.19
C THR A 410 -11.74 18.83 0.09
N VAL A 411 -10.46 19.13 -0.05
CA VAL A 411 -9.55 19.41 1.06
C VAL A 411 -9.18 20.88 1.02
N LEU A 412 -9.42 21.58 2.11
CA LEU A 412 -9.08 23.00 2.30
C LEU A 412 -8.03 23.16 3.39
N ALA A 413 -6.90 23.78 3.06
CA ALA A 413 -5.82 24.09 3.99
C ALA A 413 -5.20 25.47 3.64
N PRO A 414 -5.96 26.58 3.69
CA PRO A 414 -5.57 27.86 3.08
C PRO A 414 -4.30 28.47 3.65
N LYS A 415 -3.84 28.02 4.83
CA LYS A 415 -2.60 28.52 5.47
C LYS A 415 -1.41 27.57 5.32
N VAL A 416 -1.59 26.43 4.62
CA VAL A 416 -0.50 25.47 4.45
C VAL A 416 0.66 26.07 3.65
N ASN A 417 1.87 25.83 4.10
CA ASN A 417 3.14 26.14 3.43
C ASN A 417 4.26 25.32 4.07
N LYS A 418 5.51 25.52 3.68
CA LYS A 418 6.66 24.77 4.19
C LYS A 418 6.89 24.91 5.71
N GLU A 419 6.36 25.95 6.35
CA GLU A 419 6.47 26.18 7.80
C GLU A 419 5.19 25.76 8.53
N ASN A 420 4.02 26.06 7.93
CA ASN A 420 2.71 25.76 8.50
C ASN A 420 2.29 24.33 8.13
N ILE A 421 2.93 23.36 8.75
CA ILE A 421 2.71 21.92 8.50
C ILE A 421 1.84 21.24 9.57
N TYR A 422 1.59 21.92 10.70
CA TYR A 422 0.86 21.33 11.83
C TYR A 422 -0.62 21.68 11.79
N ILE A 423 -1.44 20.63 11.88
CA ILE A 423 -2.90 20.74 11.94
C ILE A 423 -3.31 21.14 13.37
N GLN A 424 -4.05 22.25 13.51
CA GLN A 424 -4.57 22.73 14.78
C GLN A 424 -5.99 22.23 15.05
N SER A 425 -6.79 22.14 14.03
CA SER A 425 -8.16 21.64 14.09
C SER A 425 -8.60 21.10 12.73
N ILE A 426 -9.57 20.20 12.77
CA ILE A 426 -10.18 19.60 11.58
C ILE A 426 -11.68 19.85 11.64
N LYS A 427 -12.25 20.22 10.50
CA LYS A 427 -13.70 20.23 10.31
C LYS A 427 -14.08 19.42 9.09
N ILE A 428 -15.21 18.75 9.15
CA ILE A 428 -15.84 18.07 8.00
C ILE A 428 -17.22 18.68 7.84
N ASP A 429 -17.48 19.28 6.67
CA ASP A 429 -18.73 20.01 6.36
C ASP A 429 -19.08 21.04 7.45
N GLY A 430 -18.07 21.80 7.90
CA GLY A 430 -18.18 22.85 8.92
C GLY A 430 -18.30 22.35 10.37
N LYS A 431 -18.35 21.02 10.61
CA LYS A 431 -18.43 20.42 11.96
C LYS A 431 -17.06 19.97 12.44
N THR A 432 -16.74 20.24 13.70
CA THR A 432 -15.51 19.78 14.33
C THR A 432 -15.36 18.26 14.22
N TYR A 433 -14.17 17.82 13.88
CA TYR A 433 -13.82 16.42 13.72
C TYR A 433 -12.60 16.09 14.56
N ASP A 434 -12.67 15.01 15.36
CA ASP A 434 -11.70 14.65 16.39
C ASP A 434 -10.95 13.35 16.13
N LYS A 435 -11.13 12.75 14.92
CA LYS A 435 -10.42 11.52 14.55
C LYS A 435 -9.12 11.84 13.79
N THR A 436 -8.18 10.92 13.89
CA THR A 436 -6.90 10.96 13.17
C THR A 436 -6.96 10.35 11.77
N TYR A 437 -8.14 9.96 11.31
CA TYR A 437 -8.35 9.33 10.01
C TYR A 437 -9.66 9.80 9.36
N LEU A 438 -9.70 9.73 8.03
CA LEU A 438 -10.93 9.86 7.23
C LEU A 438 -11.46 8.47 6.87
N THR A 439 -12.75 8.36 6.57
CA THR A 439 -13.33 7.11 6.07
C THR A 439 -13.63 7.17 4.58
N HIS A 440 -13.67 6.00 3.93
CA HIS A 440 -14.07 5.88 2.54
C HIS A 440 -15.44 6.53 2.29
N GLU A 441 -16.40 6.34 3.20
CA GLU A 441 -17.75 6.90 3.09
C GLU A 441 -17.72 8.44 3.12
N GLN A 442 -16.88 9.05 3.96
CA GLN A 442 -16.73 10.52 4.00
C GLN A 442 -16.17 11.04 2.67
N ILE A 443 -15.15 10.37 2.11
CA ILE A 443 -14.61 10.74 0.81
C ILE A 443 -15.69 10.60 -0.28
N MET A 444 -16.36 9.45 -0.35
CA MET A 444 -17.39 9.16 -1.36
C MET A 444 -18.67 10.00 -1.20
N SER A 445 -18.90 10.57 -0.02
CA SER A 445 -20.02 11.50 0.18
C SER A 445 -19.79 12.85 -0.51
N GLY A 446 -18.54 13.16 -0.91
CA GLY A 446 -18.15 14.46 -1.43
C GLY A 446 -18.02 15.50 -0.31
N ALA A 447 -17.58 15.09 0.88
CA ALA A 447 -17.39 15.98 2.01
C ALA A 447 -16.30 17.03 1.74
N THR A 448 -16.39 18.15 2.45
CA THR A 448 -15.32 19.15 2.53
C THR A 448 -14.60 18.99 3.85
N VAL A 449 -13.30 18.71 3.78
CA VAL A 449 -12.41 18.64 4.95
C VAL A 449 -11.60 19.93 5.03
N GLU A 450 -11.70 20.62 6.15
CA GLU A 450 -10.97 21.87 6.41
C GLU A 450 -9.90 21.63 7.49
N PHE A 451 -8.64 21.92 7.14
CA PHE A 451 -7.50 21.88 8.05
C PHE A 451 -7.08 23.32 8.44
N GLU A 452 -7.13 23.62 9.72
CA GLU A 452 -6.50 24.83 10.27
C GLU A 452 -5.02 24.56 10.47
N MET A 453 -4.17 25.22 9.69
CA MET A 453 -2.71 24.96 9.66
C MET A 453 -1.93 26.03 10.43
N SER A 454 -0.81 25.63 11.06
CA SER A 454 0.10 26.51 11.80
C SER A 454 1.55 25.99 11.73
N ASN A 455 2.50 26.85 12.05
CA ASN A 455 3.89 26.48 12.32
C ASN A 455 4.14 26.06 13.78
N THR A 456 3.13 26.09 14.62
CA THR A 456 3.23 25.73 16.04
C THR A 456 2.69 24.33 16.24
N CYS A 457 3.56 23.42 16.71
CA CYS A 457 3.16 22.10 17.13
C CYS A 457 2.23 22.18 18.35
N LEU A 458 0.99 21.70 18.22
CA LEU A 458 0.17 21.41 19.40
C LEU A 458 0.65 20.07 19.96
N LEU A 459 1.31 20.10 21.10
CA LEU A 459 1.48 18.90 21.90
C LEU A 459 0.08 18.53 22.42
N TYR A 460 -0.53 17.52 21.86
CA TYR A 460 -1.75 16.94 22.42
C TYR A 460 -1.41 16.36 23.80
N THR A 461 -1.62 17.16 24.83
CA THR A 461 -1.76 16.62 26.18
C THR A 461 -3.10 15.91 26.18
N SER A 462 -3.08 14.58 26.17
CA SER A 462 -4.29 13.77 26.40
C SER A 462 -5.00 14.34 27.63
N PRO A 463 -6.32 14.60 27.55
CA PRO A 463 -7.07 14.86 28.76
C PRO A 463 -6.91 13.66 29.69
N SER A 464 -6.41 13.91 30.89
CA SER A 464 -6.23 12.94 31.98
C SER A 464 -7.54 12.27 32.36
#